data_4933fd4041869c2b0e0e8d8c3a79ce6f
#
_entry.id   4933fd4041869c2b0e0e8d8c3a79ce6f
#
_cell.length_a   1.000
_cell.length_b   1.000
_cell.length_c   1.000
_cell.angle_alpha   90.00
_cell.angle_beta   90.00
_cell.angle_gamma   90.00
#
_symmetry.space_group_name_H-M   'P 1'
#
loop_
_entity.id
_entity.type
_entity.pdbx_description
1 polymer ?
#
loop_
_entity_poly.entity_id
_entity_poly.type
_entity_poly.pdbx_seq_one_letter_code
_entity_poly.pdbx_strand_id
1 'polypeptide(L)'
;MKYLRHSGIKVKFVLFLPSFFIFMILSDLKILEAIEQGLILIDPFRKECLGTNSYDVHLGKYLSVYKDHELDARIHHAIEETEIGPEGFLICPGKLYLGVTEEYTETHHTVPFLEGKSSIGRLGIDIHATAGKGDVGFCNFWTLELSCVQPVRIYAGMPIGQLIYFTVEGQIERAYNKKADAKYNARNPKPMESMMWKNKF
;
A
#
# COMPACT_ATOMS: atom_id res chain seq x y z
N MET A 1 31.12 3.08 36.74
CA MET A 1 31.84 1.82 37.01
C MET A 1 32.04 1.72 38.52
N LYS A 2 31.19 0.98 39.22
CA LYS A 2 31.34 0.71 40.66
C LYS A 2 31.59 -0.77 40.85
N TYR A 3 32.77 -1.09 41.38
CA TYR A 3 33.13 -2.46 41.72
C TYR A 3 32.78 -2.71 43.20
N LEU A 4 31.95 -3.73 43.46
CA LEU A 4 31.81 -4.32 44.80
C LEU A 4 32.74 -5.52 44.86
N ARG A 5 33.74 -5.45 45.73
CA ARG A 5 34.64 -6.57 46.07
C ARG A 5 34.03 -7.43 47.16
N HIS A 6 33.65 -8.64 46.84
CA HIS A 6 33.59 -9.74 47.77
C HIS A 6 33.94 -11.04 47.04
N SER A 7 34.91 -11.78 47.60
CA SER A 7 35.34 -13.15 47.24
C SER A 7 35.55 -13.43 45.75
N GLY A 8 36.75 -13.18 45.24
CA GLY A 8 37.49 -13.96 44.22
C GLY A 8 36.85 -14.31 42.87
N ILE A 9 35.59 -14.07 42.66
CA ILE A 9 34.87 -14.41 41.39
C ILE A 9 34.55 -13.13 40.65
N LYS A 10 35.22 -12.90 39.52
CA LYS A 10 34.85 -11.84 38.56
C LYS A 10 33.63 -12.25 37.79
N VAL A 11 32.45 -11.87 38.22
CA VAL A 11 31.22 -12.00 37.43
C VAL A 11 31.17 -10.84 36.44
N LYS A 12 31.33 -11.13 35.17
CA LYS A 12 31.07 -10.20 34.06
C LYS A 12 29.54 -10.09 33.90
N PHE A 13 28.93 -9.05 34.45
CA PHE A 13 27.56 -8.72 34.09
C PHE A 13 27.55 -8.19 32.65
N VAL A 14 27.13 -9.02 31.71
CA VAL A 14 26.70 -8.57 30.37
C VAL A 14 25.27 -8.07 30.54
N LEU A 15 25.10 -6.75 30.58
CA LEU A 15 23.76 -6.16 30.43
C LEU A 15 23.26 -6.56 29.07
N PHE A 16 22.44 -7.58 29.00
CA PHE A 16 21.54 -7.81 27.87
C PHE A 16 20.47 -6.71 27.96
N LEU A 17 20.65 -5.62 27.22
CA LEU A 17 19.53 -4.75 26.90
C LEU A 17 18.62 -5.60 25.99
N PRO A 18 17.36 -5.87 26.39
CA PRO A 18 16.44 -6.53 25.48
C PRO A 18 16.35 -5.66 24.23
N SER A 19 16.62 -6.25 23.07
CA SER A 19 16.30 -5.62 21.80
C SER A 19 14.77 -5.46 21.78
N PHE A 20 14.29 -4.28 22.15
CA PHE A 20 12.90 -3.94 21.93
C PHE A 20 12.69 -3.92 20.43
N PHE A 21 11.91 -4.85 19.90
CA PHE A 21 11.40 -4.81 18.55
C PHE A 21 10.50 -3.58 18.44
N ILE A 22 11.04 -2.50 17.90
CA ILE A 22 10.30 -1.28 17.70
C ILE A 22 9.78 -1.32 16.25
N PHE A 23 8.52 -1.72 16.09
CA PHE A 23 7.81 -1.42 14.84
C PHE A 23 7.73 0.09 14.70
N MET A 24 8.42 0.63 13.70
CA MET A 24 8.43 2.08 13.48
C MET A 24 7.66 2.42 12.22
N ILE A 25 6.66 3.28 12.41
CA ILE A 25 6.02 4.00 11.31
C ILE A 25 6.86 5.25 11.02
N LEU A 26 7.09 5.57 9.76
CA LEU A 26 7.81 6.77 9.40
C LEU A 26 6.94 8.01 9.69
N SER A 27 7.54 9.00 10.35
CA SER A 27 6.97 10.34 10.46
C SER A 27 7.06 11.08 9.13
N ASP A 28 6.37 12.21 9.02
CA ASP A 28 6.44 13.13 7.90
C ASP A 28 7.89 13.50 7.49
N LEU A 29 8.72 13.88 8.46
CA LEU A 29 10.12 14.20 8.21
C LEU A 29 10.91 12.99 7.71
N LYS A 30 10.62 11.79 8.21
CA LYS A 30 11.27 10.56 7.74
C LYS A 30 10.80 10.12 6.37
N ILE A 31 9.56 10.38 6.01
CA ILE A 31 9.04 10.17 4.64
C ILE A 31 9.77 11.12 3.67
N LEU A 32 9.90 12.42 4.02
CA LEU A 32 10.63 13.39 3.19
C LEU A 32 12.11 13.00 3.02
N GLU A 33 12.78 12.63 4.11
CA GLU A 33 14.17 12.17 4.06
C GLU A 33 14.32 10.94 3.15
N ALA A 34 13.39 9.98 3.24
CA ALA A 34 13.40 8.80 2.39
C ALA A 34 13.14 9.13 0.90
N ILE A 35 12.31 10.14 0.60
CA ILE A 35 12.11 10.64 -0.76
C ILE A 35 13.38 11.31 -1.29
N GLU A 36 14.01 12.17 -0.49
CA GLU A 36 15.28 12.84 -0.87
C GLU A 36 16.41 11.83 -1.14
N GLN A 37 16.43 10.72 -0.41
CA GLN A 37 17.39 9.63 -0.61
C GLN A 37 17.03 8.67 -1.74
N GLY A 38 15.87 8.84 -2.40
CA GLY A 38 15.37 7.94 -3.43
C GLY A 38 14.95 6.56 -2.91
N LEU A 39 14.68 6.43 -1.61
CA LEU A 39 14.19 5.20 -0.98
C LEU A 39 12.67 5.04 -1.10
N ILE A 40 11.97 6.15 -1.24
CA ILE A 40 10.55 6.26 -1.56
C ILE A 40 10.43 7.22 -2.74
N LEU A 41 9.58 6.87 -3.71
CA LEU A 41 9.17 7.78 -4.79
C LEU A 41 7.65 7.86 -4.80
N ILE A 42 7.12 9.06 -4.95
CA ILE A 42 5.70 9.35 -5.13
C ILE A 42 5.59 10.36 -6.26
N ASP A 43 4.88 10.03 -7.32
CA ASP A 43 4.76 10.86 -8.52
C ASP A 43 3.29 10.91 -9.01
N PRO A 44 2.63 12.08 -8.99
CA PRO A 44 3.12 13.39 -8.55
C PRO A 44 3.19 13.51 -7.02
N PHE A 45 4.28 14.12 -6.51
CA PHE A 45 4.36 14.46 -5.09
C PHE A 45 3.71 15.83 -4.83
N ARG A 46 2.83 15.90 -3.84
CA ARG A 46 2.16 17.11 -3.38
C ARG A 46 2.40 17.28 -1.88
N LYS A 47 3.02 18.36 -1.48
CA LYS A 47 3.40 18.61 -0.07
C LYS A 47 2.19 18.64 0.87
N GLU A 48 1.06 19.13 0.41
CA GLU A 48 -0.21 19.19 1.15
C GLU A 48 -0.84 17.82 1.45
N CYS A 49 -0.38 16.79 0.73
CA CYS A 49 -0.81 15.40 0.95
C CYS A 49 0.00 14.68 2.03
N LEU A 50 1.08 15.32 2.52
CA LEU A 50 1.90 14.77 3.58
C LEU A 50 1.23 14.98 4.93
N GLY A 51 0.79 13.88 5.55
CA GLY A 51 0.26 13.86 6.91
C GLY A 51 1.37 13.64 7.95
N THR A 52 1.00 13.53 9.23
CA THR A 52 1.97 13.35 10.33
C THR A 52 2.83 12.09 10.19
N ASN A 53 2.27 11.03 9.65
CA ASN A 53 2.90 9.71 9.49
C ASN A 53 2.34 8.92 8.30
N SER A 54 1.84 9.62 7.31
CA SER A 54 1.26 9.04 6.11
C SER A 54 1.34 10.03 4.94
N TYR A 55 1.07 9.55 3.74
CA TYR A 55 0.90 10.35 2.55
C TYR A 55 -0.44 10.02 1.89
N ASP A 56 -1.26 11.03 1.66
CA ASP A 56 -2.57 10.89 1.02
C ASP A 56 -2.42 10.58 -0.47
N VAL A 57 -3.17 9.59 -0.96
CA VAL A 57 -3.25 9.24 -2.38
C VAL A 57 -4.64 9.50 -2.92
N HIS A 58 -4.73 9.74 -4.22
CA HIS A 58 -5.93 10.15 -4.91
C HIS A 58 -6.43 9.07 -5.86
N LEU A 59 -7.74 9.04 -6.06
CA LEU A 59 -8.37 8.16 -7.05
C LEU A 59 -8.01 8.64 -8.46
N GLY A 60 -7.38 7.77 -9.23
CA GLY A 60 -7.14 7.99 -10.65
C GLY A 60 -8.45 8.01 -11.46
N LYS A 61 -8.34 8.27 -12.74
CA LYS A 61 -9.51 8.50 -13.60
C LYS A 61 -10.14 7.21 -14.17
N TYR A 62 -9.53 6.04 -13.95
CA TYR A 62 -10.04 4.79 -14.51
C TYR A 62 -10.63 3.89 -13.43
N LEU A 63 -11.77 3.32 -13.76
CA LEU A 63 -12.40 2.21 -13.04
C LEU A 63 -12.54 1.03 -13.99
N SER A 64 -12.56 -0.18 -13.42
CA SER A 64 -12.88 -1.39 -14.17
C SER A 64 -13.82 -2.28 -13.39
N VAL A 65 -14.61 -3.07 -14.09
CA VAL A 65 -15.43 -4.14 -13.53
C VAL A 65 -15.14 -5.43 -14.28
N TYR A 66 -15.31 -6.58 -13.62
CA TYR A 66 -15.25 -7.85 -14.32
C TYR A 66 -16.44 -8.00 -15.26
N LYS A 67 -16.19 -8.56 -16.45
CA LYS A 67 -17.24 -8.85 -17.44
C LYS A 67 -18.07 -10.05 -17.05
N ASP A 68 -17.45 -11.00 -16.36
CA ASP A 68 -18.09 -12.23 -15.94
C ASP A 68 -18.86 -12.02 -14.64
N HIS A 69 -20.02 -12.66 -14.52
CA HIS A 69 -20.85 -12.60 -13.33
C HIS A 69 -20.31 -13.52 -12.23
N GLU A 70 -19.74 -14.66 -12.60
CA GLU A 70 -19.09 -15.64 -11.74
C GLU A 70 -17.59 -15.68 -12.05
N LEU A 71 -16.74 -15.59 -11.04
CA LEU A 71 -15.29 -15.62 -11.17
C LEU A 71 -14.74 -16.97 -10.69
N ASP A 72 -13.96 -17.64 -11.54
CA ASP A 72 -13.17 -18.81 -11.17
C ASP A 72 -11.69 -18.38 -11.00
N ALA A 73 -11.15 -18.63 -9.82
CA ALA A 73 -9.78 -18.25 -9.48
C ALA A 73 -8.70 -18.92 -10.35
N ARG A 74 -9.05 -19.96 -11.11
CA ARG A 74 -8.14 -20.72 -11.99
C ARG A 74 -8.07 -20.20 -13.41
N ILE A 75 -8.98 -19.33 -13.81
CA ILE A 75 -9.02 -18.78 -15.17
C ILE A 75 -8.85 -17.27 -15.18
N HIS A 76 -8.41 -16.75 -16.29
CA HIS A 76 -8.31 -15.29 -16.52
C HIS A 76 -9.71 -14.73 -16.81
N HIS A 77 -10.06 -13.67 -16.08
CA HIS A 77 -11.30 -12.93 -16.28
C HIS A 77 -11.00 -11.53 -16.80
N ALA A 78 -11.58 -11.20 -17.95
CA ALA A 78 -11.43 -9.88 -18.55
C ALA A 78 -12.20 -8.82 -17.77
N ILE A 79 -11.62 -7.63 -17.71
CA ILE A 79 -12.25 -6.44 -17.13
C ILE A 79 -12.76 -5.50 -18.25
N GLU A 80 -13.76 -4.71 -17.92
CA GLU A 80 -14.24 -3.61 -18.72
C GLU A 80 -13.90 -2.30 -18.04
N GLU A 81 -13.23 -1.42 -18.78
CA GLU A 81 -12.73 -0.15 -18.26
C GLU A 81 -13.71 0.99 -18.56
N THR A 82 -13.85 1.89 -17.61
CA THR A 82 -14.63 3.13 -17.73
C THR A 82 -13.81 4.29 -17.19
N GLU A 83 -13.83 5.43 -17.87
CA GLU A 83 -13.24 6.67 -17.38
C GLU A 83 -14.26 7.42 -16.51
N ILE A 84 -13.84 7.93 -15.36
CA ILE A 84 -14.65 8.77 -14.46
C ILE A 84 -14.73 10.16 -15.09
N GLY A 85 -15.91 10.52 -15.58
CA GLY A 85 -16.16 11.86 -16.14
C GLY A 85 -16.26 12.94 -15.06
N PRO A 86 -16.40 14.22 -15.45
CA PRO A 86 -16.49 15.34 -14.51
C PRO A 86 -17.72 15.27 -13.59
N GLU A 87 -18.80 14.60 -14.01
CA GLU A 87 -20.00 14.35 -13.21
C GLU A 87 -19.80 13.26 -12.16
N GLY A 88 -18.64 12.61 -12.14
CA GLY A 88 -18.30 11.50 -11.26
C GLY A 88 -18.94 10.19 -11.69
N PHE A 89 -18.65 9.12 -10.95
CA PHE A 89 -19.15 7.77 -11.19
C PHE A 89 -19.91 7.27 -9.95
N LEU A 90 -21.09 6.69 -10.13
CA LEU A 90 -21.90 6.14 -9.05
C LEU A 90 -21.53 4.68 -8.81
N ILE A 91 -20.84 4.39 -7.70
CA ILE A 91 -20.62 3.01 -7.24
C ILE A 91 -21.83 2.55 -6.42
N CYS A 92 -22.17 1.26 -6.54
CA CYS A 92 -23.35 0.67 -5.90
C CYS A 92 -22.94 -0.55 -5.07
N PRO A 93 -23.68 -0.85 -3.98
CA PRO A 93 -23.48 -2.06 -3.19
C PRO A 93 -23.58 -3.34 -4.00
N GLY A 94 -22.87 -4.39 -3.55
CA GLY A 94 -22.89 -5.71 -4.17
C GLY A 94 -22.07 -5.84 -5.45
N LYS A 95 -21.24 -4.84 -5.75
CA LYS A 95 -20.30 -4.84 -6.88
C LYS A 95 -18.90 -4.51 -6.42
N LEU A 96 -17.92 -5.16 -7.03
CA LEU A 96 -16.51 -4.83 -6.92
C LEU A 96 -16.11 -3.95 -8.11
N TYR A 97 -15.51 -2.81 -7.81
CA TYR A 97 -14.92 -1.92 -8.80
C TYR A 97 -13.41 -1.89 -8.58
N LEU A 98 -12.64 -2.10 -9.63
CA LEU A 98 -11.20 -1.93 -9.58
C LEU A 98 -10.87 -0.49 -9.94
N GLY A 99 -10.39 0.26 -8.97
CA GLY A 99 -9.85 1.61 -9.17
C GLY A 99 -8.34 1.57 -9.26
N VAL A 100 -7.73 2.73 -9.45
CA VAL A 100 -6.27 2.90 -9.45
C VAL A 100 -5.92 4.22 -8.78
N THR A 101 -4.76 4.32 -8.14
CA THR A 101 -4.27 5.59 -7.62
C THR A 101 -3.81 6.51 -8.75
N GLU A 102 -3.91 7.82 -8.53
CA GLU A 102 -3.31 8.81 -9.43
C GLU A 102 -1.78 8.75 -9.31
N GLU A 103 -1.28 8.53 -8.10
CA GLU A 103 0.14 8.50 -7.82
C GLU A 103 0.78 7.16 -8.20
N TYR A 104 1.86 7.25 -8.96
CA TYR A 104 2.84 6.19 -9.08
C TYR A 104 3.73 6.22 -7.84
N THR A 105 4.04 5.04 -7.27
CA THR A 105 4.87 4.96 -6.08
C THR A 105 5.94 3.89 -6.19
N GLU A 106 7.08 4.13 -5.53
CA GLU A 106 8.13 3.14 -5.32
C GLU A 106 8.52 3.08 -3.85
N THR A 107 8.87 1.90 -3.37
CA THR A 107 9.45 1.71 -2.05
C THR A 107 10.58 0.68 -2.12
N HIS A 108 11.75 1.01 -1.56
CA HIS A 108 12.94 0.18 -1.69
C HIS A 108 13.43 -0.41 -0.35
N HIS A 109 13.06 0.20 0.78
CA HIS A 109 13.52 -0.21 2.11
C HIS A 109 12.42 -0.29 3.17
N THR A 110 11.21 0.11 2.82
CA THR A 110 10.07 0.12 3.74
C THR A 110 8.93 -0.72 3.18
N VAL A 111 8.06 -1.20 4.06
CA VAL A 111 6.80 -1.84 3.70
C VAL A 111 5.72 -0.77 3.64
N PRO A 112 5.13 -0.48 2.48
CA PRO A 112 4.00 0.44 2.38
C PRO A 112 2.70 -0.29 2.72
N PHE A 113 1.83 0.39 3.48
CA PHE A 113 0.45 0.00 3.67
C PHE A 113 -0.44 1.06 3.08
N LEU A 114 -1.33 0.67 2.22
CA LEU A 114 -2.39 1.52 1.69
C LEU A 114 -3.65 1.32 2.55
N GLU A 115 -4.09 2.36 3.22
CA GLU A 115 -5.29 2.36 4.07
C GLU A 115 -6.29 3.39 3.58
N GLY A 116 -7.59 3.12 3.80
CA GLY A 116 -8.64 4.07 3.48
C GLY A 116 -8.58 5.31 4.38
N LYS A 117 -8.88 6.48 3.84
CA LYS A 117 -9.06 7.68 4.68
C LYS A 117 -10.32 7.55 5.52
N SER A 118 -10.27 8.08 6.74
CA SER A 118 -11.41 8.03 7.66
C SER A 118 -12.69 8.70 7.12
N SER A 119 -12.55 9.72 6.26
CA SER A 119 -13.68 10.35 5.57
C SER A 119 -14.28 9.45 4.49
N ILE A 120 -13.50 8.62 3.84
CA ILE A 120 -13.95 7.63 2.84
C ILE A 120 -14.69 6.48 3.54
N GLY A 121 -14.13 5.94 4.63
CA GLY A 121 -14.80 4.93 5.45
C GLY A 121 -16.15 5.39 5.99
N ARG A 122 -16.29 6.70 6.35
CA ARG A 122 -17.58 7.27 6.80
C ARG A 122 -18.63 7.41 5.70
N LEU A 123 -18.24 7.38 4.43
CA LEU A 123 -19.17 7.24 3.30
C LEU A 123 -19.55 5.77 3.05
N GLY A 124 -18.97 4.83 3.80
CA GLY A 124 -19.19 3.41 3.63
C GLY A 124 -18.46 2.82 2.42
N ILE A 125 -17.31 3.39 2.06
CA ILE A 125 -16.46 2.90 0.98
C ILE A 125 -15.27 2.15 1.57
N ASP A 126 -15.05 0.92 1.13
CA ASP A 126 -13.82 0.16 1.30
C ASP A 126 -12.94 0.34 0.06
N ILE A 127 -11.61 0.43 0.24
CA ILE A 127 -10.67 0.62 -0.87
C ILE A 127 -9.82 -0.61 -1.17
N HIS A 128 -9.85 -1.60 -0.30
CA HIS A 128 -9.26 -2.91 -0.50
C HIS A 128 -10.03 -3.98 0.28
N ALA A 129 -10.12 -5.18 -0.24
CA ALA A 129 -10.81 -6.29 0.44
C ALA A 129 -9.94 -6.86 1.56
N THR A 130 -8.66 -7.16 1.30
CA THR A 130 -7.76 -7.81 2.27
C THR A 130 -6.29 -7.40 2.14
N ALA A 131 -5.87 -6.81 1.04
CA ALA A 131 -4.47 -6.70 0.67
C ALA A 131 -3.98 -5.24 0.60
N GLY A 132 -4.13 -4.49 1.69
CA GLY A 132 -3.59 -3.12 1.80
C GLY A 132 -2.06 -3.06 1.91
N LYS A 133 -1.38 -4.19 2.21
CA LYS A 133 0.07 -4.25 2.34
C LYS A 133 0.76 -4.43 0.98
N GLY A 134 1.69 -3.54 0.65
CA GLY A 134 2.67 -3.76 -0.41
C GLY A 134 3.92 -4.47 0.09
N ASP A 135 4.74 -4.93 -0.84
CA ASP A 135 6.06 -5.50 -0.52
C ASP A 135 7.17 -4.46 -0.73
N VAL A 136 8.30 -4.63 -0.04
CA VAL A 136 9.51 -3.87 -0.36
C VAL A 136 9.92 -4.14 -1.80
N GLY A 137 10.14 -3.08 -2.57
CA GLY A 137 10.38 -3.15 -4.01
C GLY A 137 9.12 -3.11 -4.86
N PHE A 138 7.95 -2.82 -4.29
CA PHE A 138 6.76 -2.51 -5.07
C PHE A 138 6.95 -1.15 -5.75
N CYS A 139 6.82 -1.14 -7.09
CA CYS A 139 7.06 0.03 -7.95
C CYS A 139 5.94 0.12 -8.98
N ASN A 140 4.78 0.67 -8.61
CA ASN A 140 3.61 0.79 -9.50
C ASN A 140 2.58 1.77 -8.96
N PHE A 141 1.51 1.96 -9.72
CA PHE A 141 0.23 2.47 -9.24
C PHE A 141 -0.47 1.38 -8.42
N TRP A 142 -1.30 1.78 -7.45
CA TRP A 142 -2.06 0.84 -6.63
C TRP A 142 -3.41 0.58 -7.28
N THR A 143 -3.71 -0.69 -7.54
CA THR A 143 -5.08 -1.09 -7.86
C THR A 143 -5.89 -1.14 -6.58
N LEU A 144 -7.02 -0.45 -6.57
CA LEU A 144 -7.96 -0.35 -5.45
C LEU A 144 -9.12 -1.31 -5.69
N GLU A 145 -9.53 -2.02 -4.66
CA GLU A 145 -10.67 -2.96 -4.68
C GLU A 145 -11.86 -2.28 -4.02
N LEU A 146 -12.51 -1.35 -4.79
CA LEU A 146 -13.55 -0.50 -4.26
C LEU A 146 -14.87 -1.25 -4.10
N SER A 147 -15.43 -1.17 -2.91
CA SER A 147 -16.80 -1.58 -2.61
C SER A 147 -17.50 -0.55 -1.72
N CYS A 148 -18.82 -0.62 -1.59
CA CYS A 148 -19.57 0.32 -0.77
C CYS A 148 -20.81 -0.32 -0.14
N VAL A 149 -21.23 0.19 1.02
CA VAL A 149 -22.44 -0.27 1.72
C VAL A 149 -23.71 0.44 1.26
N GLN A 150 -23.57 1.56 0.56
CA GLN A 150 -24.66 2.37 -0.01
C GLN A 150 -24.20 2.99 -1.32
N PRO A 151 -25.09 3.41 -2.23
CA PRO A 151 -24.67 4.10 -3.45
C PRO A 151 -23.92 5.40 -3.12
N VAL A 152 -22.70 5.53 -3.65
CA VAL A 152 -21.87 6.72 -3.45
C VAL A 152 -21.32 7.20 -4.78
N ARG A 153 -21.38 8.52 -5.01
CA ARG A 153 -20.74 9.14 -6.17
C ARG A 153 -19.31 9.49 -5.85
N ILE A 154 -18.38 8.96 -6.63
CA ILE A 154 -16.93 9.18 -6.52
C ILE A 154 -16.43 9.98 -7.72
N TYR A 155 -15.30 10.64 -7.55
CA TYR A 155 -14.71 11.53 -8.54
C TYR A 155 -13.22 11.23 -8.72
N ALA A 156 -12.72 11.34 -9.95
CA ALA A 156 -11.28 11.32 -10.19
C ALA A 156 -10.59 12.47 -9.44
N GLY A 157 -9.40 12.21 -8.92
CA GLY A 157 -8.63 13.18 -8.14
C GLY A 157 -9.10 13.37 -6.69
N MET A 158 -10.15 12.67 -6.23
CA MET A 158 -10.55 12.76 -4.83
C MET A 158 -9.54 12.02 -3.93
N PRO A 159 -9.21 12.53 -2.72
CA PRO A 159 -8.41 11.78 -1.77
C PRO A 159 -9.13 10.48 -1.38
N ILE A 160 -8.51 9.32 -1.65
CA ILE A 160 -9.15 8.02 -1.48
C ILE A 160 -8.52 7.18 -0.38
N GLY A 161 -7.21 7.26 -0.23
CA GLY A 161 -6.44 6.47 0.72
C GLY A 161 -5.23 7.23 1.26
N GLN A 162 -4.45 6.54 2.05
CA GLN A 162 -3.19 7.03 2.61
C GLN A 162 -2.16 5.91 2.66
N LEU A 163 -0.93 6.22 2.30
CA LEU A 163 0.21 5.33 2.41
C LEU A 163 0.90 5.53 3.74
N ILE A 164 1.08 4.45 4.49
CA ILE A 164 1.83 4.39 5.74
C ILE A 164 3.06 3.52 5.49
N TYR A 165 4.23 3.94 5.94
CA TYR A 165 5.48 3.22 5.70
C TYR A 165 6.02 2.67 6.99
N PHE A 166 6.28 1.35 7.01
CA PHE A 166 6.87 0.62 8.13
C PHE A 166 8.31 0.26 7.83
N THR A 167 9.16 0.32 8.84
CA THR A 167 10.52 -0.21 8.74
C THR A 167 10.50 -1.74 8.71
N VAL A 168 11.50 -2.32 8.08
CA VAL A 168 11.71 -3.78 8.05
C VAL A 168 12.91 -4.12 8.91
N GLU A 169 12.77 -5.12 9.76
CA GLU A 169 13.88 -5.67 10.51
C GLU A 169 14.62 -6.72 9.67
N GLY A 170 15.94 -6.63 9.65
CA GLY A 170 16.80 -7.55 8.93
C GLY A 170 16.99 -7.21 7.45
N GLN A 171 17.67 -8.12 6.75
CA GLN A 171 17.96 -7.96 5.34
C GLN A 171 16.91 -8.66 4.47
N ILE A 172 16.51 -7.99 3.41
CA ILE A 172 15.62 -8.57 2.39
C ILE A 172 16.48 -9.23 1.32
N GLU A 173 16.38 -10.55 1.21
CA GLU A 173 17.11 -11.30 0.20
C GLU A 173 16.67 -10.92 -1.22
N ARG A 174 15.36 -10.78 -1.43
CA ARG A 174 14.79 -10.50 -2.75
C ARG A 174 13.61 -9.54 -2.66
N ALA A 175 13.81 -8.31 -3.09
CA ALA A 175 12.76 -7.31 -3.21
C ALA A 175 11.73 -7.70 -4.29
N TYR A 176 10.51 -7.19 -4.19
CA TYR A 176 9.39 -7.53 -5.08
C TYR A 176 9.73 -7.35 -6.56
N ASN A 177 10.33 -6.22 -6.93
CA ASN A 177 10.74 -5.91 -8.30
C ASN A 177 11.88 -6.80 -8.84
N LYS A 178 12.48 -7.63 -8.00
CA LYS A 178 13.54 -8.61 -8.38
C LYS A 178 13.02 -10.05 -8.45
N LYS A 179 11.74 -10.28 -8.11
CA LYS A 179 11.10 -11.58 -8.22
C LYS A 179 10.67 -11.82 -9.67
N ALA A 180 11.08 -12.95 -10.26
CA ALA A 180 10.71 -13.31 -11.63
C ALA A 180 9.20 -13.61 -11.77
N ASP A 181 8.55 -14.02 -10.69
CA ASP A 181 7.15 -14.38 -10.60
C ASP A 181 6.26 -13.26 -10.03
N ALA A 182 6.81 -12.05 -9.85
CA ALA A 182 6.03 -10.89 -9.41
C ALA A 182 4.97 -10.52 -10.46
N LYS A 183 3.70 -10.55 -10.05
CA LYS A 183 2.56 -10.43 -10.96
C LYS A 183 2.28 -9.00 -11.42
N TYR A 184 2.57 -8.02 -10.57
CA TYR A 184 2.16 -6.63 -10.77
C TYR A 184 3.36 -5.68 -10.90
N ASN A 185 4.43 -6.11 -11.58
CA ASN A 185 5.66 -5.32 -11.77
C ASN A 185 5.61 -4.40 -12.99
N ALA A 186 4.76 -4.69 -13.99
CA ALA A 186 4.64 -3.84 -15.17
C ALA A 186 3.94 -2.54 -14.78
N ARG A 187 4.61 -1.40 -15.00
CA ARG A 187 4.03 -0.07 -14.77
C ARG A 187 2.73 0.09 -15.55
N ASN A 188 1.62 0.27 -14.86
CA ASN A 188 0.31 0.39 -15.46
C ASN A 188 -0.52 1.46 -14.72
N PRO A 189 -0.89 2.59 -15.38
CA PRO A 189 -1.71 3.64 -14.80
C PRO A 189 -3.21 3.31 -14.78
N LYS A 190 -3.57 2.06 -15.09
CA LYS A 190 -4.94 1.57 -15.11
C LYS A 190 -5.13 0.45 -14.10
N PRO A 191 -6.36 0.21 -13.63
CA PRO A 191 -6.65 -0.92 -12.76
C PRO A 191 -6.24 -2.24 -13.41
N MET A 192 -5.74 -3.16 -12.61
CA MET A 192 -5.35 -4.50 -13.08
C MET A 192 -6.27 -5.55 -12.47
N GLU A 193 -6.67 -6.52 -13.30
CA GLU A 193 -7.43 -7.69 -12.88
C GLU A 193 -6.62 -8.63 -11.99
N SER A 194 -7.30 -9.54 -11.29
CA SER A 194 -6.66 -10.58 -10.51
C SER A 194 -5.80 -11.50 -11.38
N MET A 195 -4.55 -11.71 -10.97
CA MET A 195 -3.67 -12.71 -11.57
C MET A 195 -3.61 -14.01 -10.73
N MET A 196 -4.67 -14.32 -9.99
CA MET A 196 -4.75 -15.56 -9.20
C MET A 196 -4.58 -16.81 -10.06
N TRP A 197 -5.11 -16.81 -11.28
CA TRP A 197 -5.01 -17.90 -12.26
C TRP A 197 -3.57 -18.30 -12.65
N LYS A 198 -2.58 -17.45 -12.38
CA LYS A 198 -1.16 -17.77 -12.57
C LYS A 198 -0.58 -18.64 -11.44
N ASN A 199 -1.30 -18.80 -10.33
CA ASN A 199 -0.86 -19.66 -9.23
C ASN A 199 -1.19 -21.13 -9.54
N LYS A 200 -0.34 -22.02 -9.04
CA LYS A 200 -0.61 -23.47 -9.07
C LYS A 200 -1.30 -23.86 -7.75
N PHE A 201 -2.50 -24.42 -7.81
CA PHE A 201 -3.25 -24.94 -6.66
C PHE A 201 -4.29 -25.96 -7.09
#